data_832204dcd3d33fc6e859efeedc4e0bee
#
_entry.id   832204dcd3d33fc6e859efeedc4e0bee
#
_cell.length_a   1.000
_cell.length_b   1.000
_cell.length_c   1.000
_cell.angle_alpha   90.00
_cell.angle_beta   90.00
_cell.angle_gamma   90.00
#
_symmetry.space_group_name_H-M   'P 1'
#
loop_
_entity.id
_entity.type
_entity.pdbx_description
1 polymer ?
#
loop_
_entity_poly.entity_id
_entity_poly.type
_entity_poly.pdbx_seq_one_letter_code
_entity_poly.pdbx_strand_id
1 'polypeptide(L)'
;MAKKEIKTDLWVYELLKEAGLNLSAQGSDIVEINNALKTASKSGTGKVGFPEYCGVVNDFLIVIEDKADTAKHIQRDANGLISLDTTSVRDFAVNGALHYGKHLAAHTSYNKIIAIGVSGDEKRHKITPLFIDERGNDKELDDVETFTLFSAKNIAEYYVKNVLKEQTQDEKTTEEILKDAKALHEDLRNYGSIQDKDKPLIVSGILLALREMEHHNFAIDTLNGDNIKTDGQKIYEAIQANLDRAQVKPQVKKDKLLSQFLVIRDTKAINEKHPQLGKTPLKHYVEFIHSHIYQNIKRIHSAEDYLGRFYGEFMSYSGGDGQTLGIVLTPKHITELFCELADLKPDDSVFDPCCGTAGFLIAAMHHMLQQTENETQKRHIRQDQLHGIELQPYMFTIATTNMILRGDGKSNLEQEDFLKQNPAKLQLKRCNIGMMNPPYSQGSKSNPSLYEIAFTEHLLNTIGQGGTAIVIVPQSSMTGKTKEEQAVKENILKKHTLEGVITLNKNTFYGVGTNPCIAVFTTGIAHDKNKTVKFINFENDGFEVQKHIGLVETVSAKDKKQHLLDVWFNRIQAETKFCVETTVEADDEWLHSFYYFNDEIPSEADFEKTVADYLTFEVNMITHGRGYLFGLGEENE
;
A
#
# COMPACT_ATOMS: atom_id res chain seq x y z
N MET A 1 13.79 -30.42 -33.91
CA MET A 1 13.03 -30.52 -32.66
C MET A 1 13.93 -30.25 -31.45
N ALA A 2 15.00 -30.97 -31.19
CA ALA A 2 15.87 -30.82 -30.02
C ALA A 2 16.39 -29.39 -29.70
N LYS A 3 16.74 -28.58 -30.73
CA LYS A 3 17.21 -27.20 -30.49
C LYS A 3 16.11 -26.21 -30.02
N LYS A 4 14.83 -26.48 -30.30
CA LYS A 4 13.72 -25.63 -29.86
C LYS A 4 13.29 -26.01 -28.44
N GLU A 5 13.29 -27.31 -28.11
CA GLU A 5 12.98 -27.80 -26.75
C GLU A 5 13.99 -27.25 -25.73
N ILE A 6 15.31 -27.28 -26.04
CA ILE A 6 16.35 -26.71 -25.17
C ILE A 6 16.13 -25.20 -24.87
N LYS A 7 15.57 -24.43 -25.81
CA LYS A 7 15.28 -23.01 -25.55
C LYS A 7 14.12 -22.83 -24.60
N THR A 8 13.08 -23.64 -24.71
CA THR A 8 11.94 -23.62 -23.79
C THR A 8 12.39 -24.02 -22.40
N ASP A 9 13.15 -25.12 -22.27
CA ASP A 9 13.68 -25.58 -20.98
C ASP A 9 14.52 -24.50 -20.28
N LEU A 10 15.40 -23.81 -21.03
CA LEU A 10 16.23 -22.72 -20.47
C LEU A 10 15.36 -21.54 -20.02
N TRP A 11 14.37 -21.17 -20.81
CA TRP A 11 13.45 -20.09 -20.45
C TRP A 11 12.60 -20.46 -19.22
N VAL A 12 12.07 -21.69 -19.14
CA VAL A 12 11.37 -22.18 -17.95
C VAL A 12 12.30 -22.17 -16.72
N TYR A 13 13.56 -22.54 -16.89
CA TYR A 13 14.55 -22.47 -15.80
C TYR A 13 14.79 -21.01 -15.34
N GLU A 14 14.85 -20.06 -16.27
CA GLU A 14 14.94 -18.63 -15.92
C GLU A 14 13.72 -18.14 -15.13
N LEU A 15 12.50 -18.50 -15.56
CA LEU A 15 11.27 -18.18 -14.82
C LEU A 15 11.26 -18.78 -13.40
N LEU A 16 11.76 -20.01 -13.23
CA LEU A 16 11.91 -20.63 -11.91
C LEU A 16 12.87 -19.83 -11.03
N LYS A 17 14.00 -19.42 -11.60
CA LYS A 17 15.02 -18.63 -10.88
C LYS A 17 14.49 -17.26 -10.49
N GLU A 18 13.81 -16.56 -11.39
CA GLU A 18 13.17 -15.26 -11.13
C GLU A 18 12.13 -15.35 -10.00
N ALA A 19 11.36 -16.43 -9.98
CA ALA A 19 10.36 -16.70 -8.95
C ALA A 19 10.96 -17.20 -7.62
N GLY A 20 12.27 -17.47 -7.57
CA GLY A 20 12.92 -18.07 -6.39
C GLY A 20 12.45 -19.50 -6.11
N LEU A 21 12.00 -20.23 -7.14
CA LEU A 21 11.53 -21.61 -7.04
C LEU A 21 12.68 -22.60 -7.21
N ASN A 22 12.96 -23.37 -6.17
CA ASN A 22 14.00 -24.41 -6.20
C ASN A 22 13.36 -25.77 -6.45
N LEU A 23 13.05 -26.07 -7.73
CA LEU A 23 12.49 -27.33 -8.19
C LEU A 23 13.58 -28.18 -8.87
N SER A 24 13.54 -29.49 -8.64
CA SER A 24 14.49 -30.44 -9.25
C SER A 24 14.09 -30.76 -10.70
N ALA A 25 15.04 -30.77 -11.62
CA ALA A 25 14.80 -31.17 -13.01
C ALA A 25 14.72 -32.71 -13.13
N GLN A 26 13.79 -33.19 -13.93
CA GLN A 26 13.60 -34.61 -14.30
C GLN A 26 13.49 -35.56 -13.10
N GLY A 27 12.82 -35.13 -12.04
CA GLY A 27 12.62 -35.89 -10.81
C GLY A 27 12.45 -34.98 -9.61
N SER A 28 12.80 -35.46 -8.42
CA SER A 28 12.74 -34.66 -7.18
C SER A 28 13.83 -35.13 -6.21
N ASP A 29 14.34 -34.23 -5.39
CA ASP A 29 15.25 -34.59 -4.27
C ASP A 29 14.49 -35.21 -3.09
N ILE A 30 13.15 -35.19 -3.13
CA ILE A 30 12.29 -35.74 -2.08
C ILE A 30 12.04 -37.23 -2.36
N VAL A 31 12.40 -38.08 -1.41
CA VAL A 31 12.34 -39.55 -1.53
C VAL A 31 10.92 -40.05 -1.84
N GLU A 32 9.89 -39.49 -1.22
CA GLU A 32 8.50 -39.87 -1.43
C GLU A 32 8.06 -39.61 -2.87
N ILE A 33 8.37 -38.43 -3.41
CA ILE A 33 8.06 -38.04 -4.79
C ILE A 33 8.80 -38.95 -5.77
N ASN A 34 10.11 -39.18 -5.55
CA ASN A 34 10.88 -40.08 -6.42
C ASN A 34 10.37 -41.52 -6.41
N ASN A 35 9.88 -42.00 -5.26
CA ASN A 35 9.27 -43.33 -5.19
C ASN A 35 7.96 -43.40 -6.00
N ALA A 36 7.12 -42.37 -5.93
CA ALA A 36 5.90 -42.27 -6.73
C ALA A 36 6.22 -42.21 -8.23
N LEU A 37 7.24 -41.45 -8.63
CA LEU A 37 7.64 -41.32 -10.05
C LEU A 37 8.16 -42.63 -10.67
N LYS A 38 8.55 -43.65 -9.91
CA LYS A 38 9.02 -44.96 -10.46
C LYS A 38 8.01 -45.63 -11.35
N THR A 39 6.71 -45.33 -11.24
CA THR A 39 5.61 -45.91 -12.00
C THR A 39 4.84 -44.92 -12.85
N ALA A 40 5.31 -43.64 -12.93
CA ALA A 40 4.60 -42.51 -13.51
C ALA A 40 4.84 -42.31 -15.03
N SER A 41 5.29 -43.31 -15.77
CA SER A 41 5.59 -43.16 -17.20
C SER A 41 4.39 -42.71 -18.04
N LYS A 42 4.59 -41.67 -18.84
CA LYS A 42 3.61 -41.18 -19.82
C LYS A 42 3.17 -42.23 -20.89
N SER A 43 3.94 -43.32 -21.03
CA SER A 43 3.62 -44.41 -21.98
C SER A 43 2.67 -45.46 -21.42
N GLY A 44 2.21 -45.32 -20.17
CA GLY A 44 1.35 -46.29 -19.51
C GLY A 44 2.02 -47.65 -19.21
N THR A 45 3.35 -47.73 -19.31
CA THR A 45 4.11 -49.00 -19.15
C THR A 45 4.48 -49.33 -17.71
N GLY A 46 4.10 -48.48 -16.74
CA GLY A 46 4.49 -48.63 -15.31
C GLY A 46 5.98 -48.47 -15.05
N LYS A 47 6.70 -47.81 -15.97
CA LYS A 47 8.12 -47.45 -15.81
C LYS A 47 8.25 -46.09 -15.16
N VAL A 48 9.51 -45.65 -14.93
CA VAL A 48 9.82 -44.35 -14.33
C VAL A 48 9.32 -43.21 -15.24
N GLY A 49 8.67 -42.22 -14.61
CA GLY A 49 8.30 -40.95 -15.22
C GLY A 49 9.29 -39.86 -14.88
N PHE A 50 9.50 -38.93 -15.79
CA PHE A 50 10.41 -37.81 -15.66
C PHE A 50 9.68 -36.52 -16.01
N PRO A 51 9.04 -35.84 -15.04
CA PRO A 51 8.54 -34.49 -15.25
C PRO A 51 9.72 -33.52 -15.48
N GLU A 52 9.52 -32.47 -16.26
CA GLU A 52 10.60 -31.50 -16.53
C GLU A 52 11.10 -30.85 -15.23
N TYR A 53 10.18 -30.41 -14.36
CA TYR A 53 10.54 -29.93 -13.01
C TYR A 53 9.52 -30.44 -11.98
N CYS A 54 10.01 -30.76 -10.77
CA CYS A 54 9.16 -31.18 -9.67
C CYS A 54 9.78 -30.84 -8.31
N GLY A 55 8.97 -30.42 -7.36
CA GLY A 55 9.41 -30.11 -6.01
C GLY A 55 8.28 -29.61 -5.12
N VAL A 56 8.64 -29.14 -3.93
CA VAL A 56 7.68 -28.67 -2.93
C VAL A 56 7.98 -27.21 -2.55
N VAL A 57 6.93 -26.40 -2.50
CA VAL A 57 6.98 -25.02 -2.05
C VAL A 57 5.95 -24.88 -0.92
N ASN A 58 6.40 -24.61 0.30
CA ASN A 58 5.58 -24.68 1.51
C ASN A 58 4.91 -26.07 1.63
N ASP A 59 3.58 -26.14 1.57
CA ASP A 59 2.77 -27.37 1.59
C ASP A 59 2.21 -27.76 0.21
N PHE A 60 2.67 -27.11 -0.87
CA PHE A 60 2.26 -27.37 -2.24
C PHE A 60 3.32 -28.19 -2.99
N LEU A 61 2.90 -29.28 -3.61
CA LEU A 61 3.71 -29.99 -4.58
C LEU A 61 3.50 -29.36 -5.96
N ILE A 62 4.58 -28.95 -6.61
CA ILE A 62 4.55 -28.37 -7.95
C ILE A 62 5.18 -29.35 -8.92
N VAL A 63 4.52 -29.58 -10.07
CA VAL A 63 5.04 -30.36 -11.18
C VAL A 63 4.84 -29.59 -12.49
N ILE A 64 5.89 -29.51 -13.30
CA ILE A 64 5.90 -28.73 -14.54
C ILE A 64 6.25 -29.62 -15.71
N GLU A 65 5.52 -29.43 -16.81
CA GLU A 65 5.79 -30.01 -18.14
C GLU A 65 5.83 -28.90 -19.18
N ASP A 66 6.80 -28.95 -20.05
CA ASP A 66 6.92 -27.99 -21.12
C ASP A 66 6.95 -28.58 -22.52
N LYS A 67 6.63 -27.76 -23.52
CA LYS A 67 6.67 -28.08 -24.95
C LYS A 67 7.07 -26.83 -25.75
N ALA A 68 7.96 -27.01 -26.70
CA ALA A 68 8.46 -25.92 -27.54
C ALA A 68 7.44 -25.26 -28.46
N ASP A 69 6.32 -25.92 -28.73
CA ASP A 69 5.30 -25.46 -29.68
C ASP A 69 4.01 -25.10 -28.93
N THR A 70 3.56 -23.85 -29.03
CA THR A 70 2.29 -23.42 -28.45
C THR A 70 1.08 -24.16 -29.00
N ALA A 71 1.16 -24.80 -30.19
CA ALA A 71 0.11 -25.70 -30.71
C ALA A 71 0.03 -27.02 -29.93
N LYS A 72 1.08 -27.37 -29.16
CA LYS A 72 1.14 -28.53 -28.27
C LYS A 72 0.90 -28.16 -26.80
N HIS A 73 0.08 -27.17 -26.55
CA HIS A 73 -0.20 -26.70 -25.19
C HIS A 73 -1.18 -27.65 -24.48
N ILE A 74 -2.37 -27.83 -25.02
CA ILE A 74 -3.44 -28.59 -24.40
C ILE A 74 -4.24 -29.37 -25.48
N GLN A 75 -4.57 -30.63 -25.20
CA GLN A 75 -5.47 -31.45 -26.01
C GLN A 75 -6.68 -31.86 -25.19
N ARG A 76 -7.87 -31.66 -25.75
CA ARG A 76 -9.13 -32.01 -25.11
C ARG A 76 -9.80 -33.18 -25.83
N ASP A 77 -10.56 -33.98 -25.11
CA ASP A 77 -11.41 -35.03 -25.63
C ASP A 77 -12.72 -34.50 -26.26
N ALA A 78 -13.57 -35.37 -26.73
CA ALA A 78 -14.86 -35.06 -27.35
C ALA A 78 -15.85 -34.37 -26.38
N ASN A 79 -15.64 -34.49 -25.08
CA ASN A 79 -16.45 -33.88 -24.03
C ASN A 79 -15.87 -32.53 -23.56
N GLY A 80 -14.75 -32.07 -24.13
CA GLY A 80 -14.08 -30.84 -23.75
C GLY A 80 -13.16 -30.98 -22.55
N LEU A 81 -12.99 -32.16 -21.96
CA LEU A 81 -12.10 -32.43 -20.84
C LEU A 81 -10.65 -32.62 -21.33
N ILE A 82 -9.67 -32.33 -20.45
CA ILE A 82 -8.26 -32.54 -20.75
C ILE A 82 -8.02 -34.04 -20.97
N SER A 83 -7.59 -34.43 -22.18
CA SER A 83 -7.40 -35.82 -22.52
C SER A 83 -6.23 -36.45 -21.76
N LEU A 84 -6.43 -37.66 -21.23
CA LEU A 84 -5.39 -38.45 -20.57
C LEU A 84 -4.98 -39.70 -21.38
N ASP A 85 -5.31 -39.73 -22.69
CA ASP A 85 -4.78 -40.78 -23.56
C ASP A 85 -3.25 -40.65 -23.71
N THR A 86 -2.60 -41.78 -23.98
CA THR A 86 -1.12 -41.86 -23.98
C THR A 86 -0.46 -40.88 -24.97
N THR A 87 -1.11 -40.58 -26.09
CA THR A 87 -0.57 -39.65 -27.10
C THR A 87 -0.67 -38.21 -26.59
N SER A 88 -1.83 -37.81 -26.08
CA SER A 88 -2.06 -36.48 -25.52
C SER A 88 -1.13 -36.20 -24.35
N VAL A 89 -0.99 -37.14 -23.41
CA VAL A 89 -0.10 -37.02 -22.27
C VAL A 89 1.38 -36.84 -22.67
N ARG A 90 1.81 -37.54 -23.75
CA ARG A 90 3.19 -37.43 -24.23
C ARG A 90 3.45 -36.12 -24.98
N ASP A 91 2.50 -35.69 -25.80
CA ASP A 91 2.73 -34.67 -26.83
C ASP A 91 2.27 -33.28 -26.43
N PHE A 92 1.46 -33.10 -25.36
CA PHE A 92 0.93 -31.81 -24.91
C PHE A 92 1.36 -31.49 -23.48
N ALA A 93 1.71 -30.22 -23.24
CA ALA A 93 2.27 -29.74 -21.96
C ALA A 93 1.28 -29.93 -20.80
N VAL A 94 0.08 -29.37 -20.91
CA VAL A 94 -0.94 -29.42 -19.85
C VAL A 94 -1.39 -30.86 -19.57
N ASN A 95 -1.53 -31.71 -20.60
CA ASN A 95 -1.91 -33.10 -20.44
C ASN A 95 -0.83 -33.92 -19.72
N GLY A 96 0.44 -33.65 -20.03
CA GLY A 96 1.58 -34.26 -19.32
C GLY A 96 1.66 -33.83 -17.86
N ALA A 97 1.49 -32.53 -17.58
CA ALA A 97 1.47 -32.02 -16.23
C ALA A 97 0.32 -32.59 -15.39
N LEU A 98 -0.89 -32.66 -15.97
CA LEU A 98 -2.06 -33.29 -15.33
C LEU A 98 -1.83 -34.78 -15.03
N HIS A 99 -1.23 -35.52 -15.94
CA HIS A 99 -0.89 -36.94 -15.73
C HIS A 99 0.02 -37.12 -14.52
N TYR A 100 1.11 -36.35 -14.43
CA TYR A 100 2.01 -36.44 -13.29
C TYR A 100 1.34 -35.95 -11.99
N GLY A 101 0.59 -34.86 -12.03
CA GLY A 101 -0.13 -34.34 -10.88
C GLY A 101 -1.10 -35.36 -10.29
N LYS A 102 -1.93 -36.03 -11.13
CA LYS A 102 -2.84 -37.08 -10.67
C LYS A 102 -2.11 -38.31 -10.15
N HIS A 103 -1.02 -38.69 -10.81
CA HIS A 103 -0.21 -39.81 -10.35
C HIS A 103 0.42 -39.53 -8.96
N LEU A 104 0.94 -38.33 -8.76
CA LEU A 104 1.51 -37.89 -7.49
C LEU A 104 0.44 -37.77 -6.39
N ALA A 105 -0.76 -37.27 -6.69
CA ALA A 105 -1.88 -37.27 -5.77
C ALA A 105 -2.25 -38.66 -5.25
N ALA A 106 -2.21 -39.67 -6.15
CA ALA A 106 -2.55 -41.06 -5.81
C ALA A 106 -1.45 -41.82 -5.04
N HIS A 107 -0.17 -41.35 -5.08
CA HIS A 107 0.99 -42.09 -4.59
C HIS A 107 1.87 -41.33 -3.59
N THR A 108 1.43 -40.15 -3.16
CA THR A 108 2.13 -39.36 -2.13
C THR A 108 1.15 -38.85 -1.08
N SER A 109 1.67 -38.33 0.01
CA SER A 109 0.89 -37.69 1.07
C SER A 109 0.48 -36.23 0.77
N TYR A 110 0.90 -35.66 -0.36
CA TYR A 110 0.58 -34.27 -0.71
C TYR A 110 -0.87 -34.13 -1.18
N ASN A 111 -1.59 -33.22 -0.54
CA ASN A 111 -3.01 -32.96 -0.80
C ASN A 111 -3.27 -31.65 -1.56
N LYS A 112 -2.20 -30.88 -1.85
CA LYS A 112 -2.25 -29.65 -2.64
C LYS A 112 -1.20 -29.73 -3.74
N ILE A 113 -1.65 -30.05 -4.95
CA ILE A 113 -0.75 -30.22 -6.09
C ILE A 113 -1.08 -29.17 -7.14
N ILE A 114 -0.07 -28.44 -7.60
CA ILE A 114 -0.17 -27.51 -8.72
C ILE A 114 0.63 -28.11 -9.88
N ALA A 115 -0.11 -28.54 -10.93
CA ALA A 115 0.49 -29.04 -12.16
C ALA A 115 0.45 -27.95 -13.21
N ILE A 116 1.59 -27.63 -13.84
CA ILE A 116 1.73 -26.48 -14.73
C ILE A 116 2.17 -26.98 -16.11
N GLY A 117 1.37 -26.68 -17.12
CA GLY A 117 1.74 -26.89 -18.51
C GLY A 117 2.30 -25.62 -19.11
N VAL A 118 3.52 -25.66 -19.66
CA VAL A 118 4.18 -24.54 -20.32
C VAL A 118 4.38 -24.85 -21.79
N SER A 119 4.14 -23.89 -22.70
CA SER A 119 4.46 -24.08 -24.11
C SER A 119 4.93 -22.79 -24.77
N GLY A 120 5.89 -22.91 -25.70
CA GLY A 120 6.43 -21.78 -26.45
C GLY A 120 7.79 -21.30 -25.95
N ASP A 121 8.04 -20.02 -26.08
CA ASP A 121 9.29 -19.35 -25.69
C ASP A 121 9.01 -17.96 -25.10
N GLU A 122 10.05 -17.23 -24.69
CA GLU A 122 9.98 -15.90 -24.10
C GLU A 122 9.06 -14.92 -24.86
N LYS A 123 9.04 -15.00 -26.19
CA LYS A 123 8.27 -14.07 -27.05
C LYS A 123 6.81 -14.46 -27.23
N ARG A 124 6.51 -15.76 -27.22
CA ARG A 124 5.17 -16.29 -27.41
C ARG A 124 5.00 -17.59 -26.65
N HIS A 125 4.25 -17.54 -25.58
CA HIS A 125 4.06 -18.67 -24.69
C HIS A 125 2.63 -18.78 -24.15
N LYS A 126 2.39 -19.89 -23.47
CA LYS A 126 1.22 -20.13 -22.62
C LYS A 126 1.67 -20.87 -21.38
N ILE A 127 1.16 -20.49 -20.23
CA ILE A 127 1.40 -21.14 -18.94
C ILE A 127 0.03 -21.38 -18.29
N THR A 128 -0.40 -22.62 -18.26
CA THR A 128 -1.70 -23.00 -17.66
C THR A 128 -1.47 -23.84 -16.40
N PRO A 129 -1.78 -23.33 -15.22
CA PRO A 129 -1.77 -24.09 -13.98
C PRO A 129 -3.07 -24.90 -13.81
N LEU A 130 -2.94 -26.06 -13.18
CA LEU A 130 -4.03 -26.92 -12.75
C LEU A 130 -3.87 -27.18 -11.25
N PHE A 131 -4.94 -27.12 -10.49
CA PHE A 131 -4.95 -27.59 -9.11
C PHE A 131 -5.49 -29.02 -9.05
N ILE A 132 -4.84 -29.89 -8.29
CA ILE A 132 -5.25 -31.29 -8.09
C ILE A 132 -5.33 -31.55 -6.59
N ASP A 133 -6.49 -32.02 -6.14
CA ASP A 133 -6.75 -32.37 -4.75
C ASP A 133 -6.26 -33.79 -4.38
N GLU A 134 -6.37 -34.13 -3.11
CA GLU A 134 -6.02 -35.45 -2.57
C GLU A 134 -6.78 -36.62 -3.19
N ARG A 135 -7.92 -36.35 -3.80
CA ARG A 135 -8.76 -37.37 -4.49
C ARG A 135 -8.44 -37.48 -5.97
N GLY A 136 -7.50 -36.67 -6.47
CA GLY A 136 -7.14 -36.61 -7.88
C GLY A 136 -8.14 -35.83 -8.75
N ASN A 137 -9.09 -35.09 -8.15
CA ASN A 137 -9.92 -34.16 -8.90
C ASN A 137 -9.07 -32.99 -9.35
N ASP A 138 -9.19 -32.61 -10.62
CA ASP A 138 -8.47 -31.50 -11.20
C ASP A 138 -9.38 -30.30 -11.46
N LYS A 139 -8.79 -29.12 -11.35
CA LYS A 139 -9.39 -27.83 -11.66
C LYS A 139 -8.41 -27.02 -12.51
N GLU A 140 -8.81 -26.70 -13.71
CA GLU A 140 -8.07 -25.78 -14.57
C GLU A 140 -8.20 -24.35 -14.01
N LEU A 141 -7.08 -23.64 -13.95
CA LEU A 141 -6.99 -22.26 -13.49
C LEU A 141 -6.69 -21.34 -14.68
N ASP A 142 -6.87 -20.05 -14.47
CA ASP A 142 -6.58 -19.06 -15.51
C ASP A 142 -5.09 -19.04 -15.87
N ASP A 143 -4.78 -18.83 -17.16
CA ASP A 143 -3.40 -18.70 -17.63
C ASP A 143 -2.64 -17.62 -16.87
N VAL A 144 -1.36 -17.85 -16.64
CA VAL A 144 -0.47 -16.91 -15.93
C VAL A 144 0.72 -16.51 -16.80
N GLU A 145 1.30 -15.35 -16.54
CA GLU A 145 2.46 -14.85 -17.29
C GLU A 145 3.80 -15.16 -16.61
N THR A 146 3.80 -15.51 -15.32
CA THR A 146 5.00 -15.69 -14.52
C THR A 146 4.82 -16.76 -13.45
N PHE A 147 5.94 -17.33 -12.99
CA PHE A 147 5.95 -18.26 -11.85
C PHE A 147 6.04 -17.61 -10.48
N THR A 148 6.20 -16.29 -10.39
CA THR A 148 6.27 -15.58 -9.09
C THR A 148 5.04 -15.80 -8.22
N LEU A 149 3.88 -16.08 -8.84
CA LEU A 149 2.64 -16.46 -8.15
C LEU A 149 2.77 -17.74 -7.31
N PHE A 150 3.67 -18.63 -7.69
CA PHE A 150 3.90 -19.92 -7.03
C PHE A 150 5.10 -19.89 -6.06
N SER A 151 5.73 -18.74 -5.87
CA SER A 151 6.80 -18.56 -4.88
C SER A 151 6.33 -18.85 -3.46
N ALA A 152 7.24 -19.21 -2.55
CA ALA A 152 6.93 -19.48 -1.15
C ALA A 152 6.15 -18.33 -0.46
N LYS A 153 6.33 -17.09 -0.93
CA LYS A 153 5.65 -15.90 -0.43
C LYS A 153 4.19 -15.79 -0.93
N ASN A 154 3.91 -16.22 -2.17
CA ASN A 154 2.66 -15.91 -2.86
C ASN A 154 1.72 -17.11 -3.04
N ILE A 155 2.22 -18.34 -2.99
CA ILE A 155 1.47 -19.55 -3.35
C ILE A 155 0.23 -19.79 -2.48
N ALA A 156 0.30 -19.48 -1.20
CA ALA A 156 -0.83 -19.62 -0.28
C ALA A 156 -1.97 -18.66 -0.62
N GLU A 157 -1.64 -17.42 -0.95
CA GLU A 157 -2.60 -16.40 -1.38
C GLU A 157 -3.20 -16.76 -2.75
N TYR A 158 -2.36 -17.21 -3.70
CA TYR A 158 -2.81 -17.70 -5.00
C TYR A 158 -3.83 -18.83 -4.85
N TYR A 159 -3.57 -19.78 -3.95
CA TYR A 159 -4.49 -20.90 -3.67
C TYR A 159 -5.84 -20.42 -3.15
N VAL A 160 -5.87 -19.52 -2.16
CA VAL A 160 -7.11 -18.98 -1.60
C VAL A 160 -7.94 -18.27 -2.68
N LYS A 161 -7.31 -17.39 -3.45
CA LYS A 161 -8.00 -16.57 -4.47
C LYS A 161 -8.45 -17.37 -5.70
N ASN A 162 -7.58 -18.22 -6.23
CA ASN A 162 -7.82 -18.83 -7.56
C ASN A 162 -8.38 -20.25 -7.48
N VAL A 163 -8.01 -21.01 -6.45
CA VAL A 163 -8.50 -22.39 -6.27
C VAL A 163 -9.77 -22.42 -5.43
N LEU A 164 -9.74 -21.84 -4.23
CA LEU A 164 -10.89 -21.82 -3.33
C LEU A 164 -11.95 -20.80 -3.74
N LYS A 165 -11.57 -19.77 -4.50
CA LYS A 165 -12.42 -18.60 -4.84
C LYS A 165 -12.95 -17.91 -3.57
N GLU A 166 -12.14 -17.90 -2.51
CA GLU A 166 -12.42 -17.25 -1.26
C GLU A 166 -11.65 -15.93 -1.14
N GLN A 167 -12.15 -15.04 -0.28
CA GLN A 167 -11.40 -13.84 0.09
C GLN A 167 -10.18 -14.21 0.93
N THR A 168 -9.09 -13.49 0.72
CA THR A 168 -7.91 -13.64 1.56
C THR A 168 -8.19 -13.19 2.99
N GLN A 169 -7.33 -13.56 3.93
CA GLN A 169 -7.44 -13.10 5.31
C GLN A 169 -7.34 -11.56 5.40
N ASP A 170 -6.52 -10.94 4.55
CA ASP A 170 -6.39 -9.48 4.49
C ASP A 170 -7.65 -8.81 3.95
N GLU A 171 -8.30 -9.39 2.95
CA GLU A 171 -9.58 -8.90 2.41
C GLU A 171 -10.71 -9.04 3.43
N LYS A 172 -10.82 -10.19 4.12
CA LYS A 172 -11.78 -10.40 5.21
C LYS A 172 -11.54 -9.40 6.35
N THR A 173 -10.29 -9.20 6.74
CA THR A 173 -9.92 -8.23 7.77
C THR A 173 -10.30 -6.81 7.35
N THR A 174 -10.10 -6.45 6.08
CA THR A 174 -10.47 -5.13 5.55
C THR A 174 -11.98 -4.91 5.58
N GLU A 175 -12.78 -5.89 5.16
CA GLU A 175 -14.26 -5.79 5.24
C GLU A 175 -14.76 -5.67 6.68
N GLU A 176 -14.16 -6.40 7.63
CA GLU A 176 -14.49 -6.29 9.05
C GLU A 176 -14.17 -4.90 9.59
N ILE A 177 -13.00 -4.34 9.24
CA ILE A 177 -12.59 -2.98 9.61
C ILE A 177 -13.58 -1.94 9.07
N LEU A 178 -13.96 -2.04 7.78
CA LEU A 178 -14.93 -1.16 7.15
C LEU A 178 -16.29 -1.21 7.86
N LYS A 179 -16.75 -2.41 8.15
CA LYS A 179 -18.02 -2.64 8.86
C LYS A 179 -18.01 -2.05 10.27
N ASP A 180 -16.93 -2.29 11.03
CA ASP A 180 -16.79 -1.82 12.41
C ASP A 180 -16.62 -0.30 12.46
N ALA A 181 -15.83 0.29 11.55
CA ALA A 181 -15.68 1.73 11.43
C ALA A 181 -17.02 2.43 11.13
N LYS A 182 -17.80 1.89 10.19
CA LYS A 182 -19.11 2.40 9.84
C LYS A 182 -20.10 2.28 11.02
N ALA A 183 -20.16 1.13 11.66
CA ALA A 183 -21.06 0.89 12.79
C ALA A 183 -20.76 1.86 13.94
N LEU A 184 -19.48 2.01 14.31
CA LEU A 184 -19.07 2.94 15.36
C LEU A 184 -19.37 4.39 14.99
N HIS A 185 -19.16 4.79 13.74
CA HIS A 185 -19.48 6.12 13.26
C HIS A 185 -20.98 6.43 13.40
N GLU A 186 -21.84 5.48 13.03
CA GLU A 186 -23.29 5.60 13.18
C GLU A 186 -23.71 5.65 14.65
N ASP A 187 -23.12 4.83 15.52
CA ASP A 187 -23.41 4.83 16.97
C ASP A 187 -23.04 6.16 17.64
N LEU A 188 -21.86 6.71 17.30
CA LEU A 188 -21.42 8.03 17.80
C LEU A 188 -22.38 9.14 17.39
N ARG A 189 -22.95 9.07 16.17
CA ARG A 189 -23.95 10.03 15.69
C ARG A 189 -25.30 9.82 16.37
N ASN A 190 -25.79 8.58 16.41
CA ASN A 190 -27.15 8.27 16.80
C ASN A 190 -27.38 8.36 18.31
N TYR A 191 -26.43 7.95 19.13
CA TYR A 191 -26.55 7.92 20.57
C TYR A 191 -25.89 9.10 21.29
N GLY A 192 -24.86 9.70 20.70
CA GLY A 192 -24.11 10.78 21.32
C GLY A 192 -24.30 12.15 20.69
N SER A 193 -24.88 12.22 19.49
CA SER A 193 -24.96 13.45 18.68
C SER A 193 -23.59 14.12 18.50
N ILE A 194 -22.54 13.32 18.39
CA ILE A 194 -21.16 13.78 18.31
C ILE A 194 -20.89 14.37 16.92
N GLN A 195 -20.25 15.54 16.89
CA GLN A 195 -19.80 16.17 15.64
C GLN A 195 -18.71 15.33 14.99
N ASP A 196 -18.66 15.32 13.66
CA ASP A 196 -17.75 14.47 12.91
C ASP A 196 -16.28 14.70 13.29
N LYS A 197 -15.86 15.96 13.50
CA LYS A 197 -14.49 16.32 13.95
C LYS A 197 -14.12 15.77 15.33
N ASP A 198 -15.10 15.50 16.21
CA ASP A 198 -14.86 15.06 17.58
C ASP A 198 -14.88 13.52 17.72
N LYS A 199 -15.48 12.81 16.76
CA LYS A 199 -15.56 11.35 16.78
C LYS A 199 -14.18 10.67 16.87
N PRO A 200 -13.17 11.06 16.07
CA PRO A 200 -11.84 10.46 16.18
C PRO A 200 -11.16 10.70 17.53
N LEU A 201 -11.44 11.85 18.18
CA LEU A 201 -10.92 12.14 19.52
C LEU A 201 -11.51 11.20 20.58
N ILE A 202 -12.80 10.91 20.48
CA ILE A 202 -13.45 9.94 21.40
C ILE A 202 -12.84 8.56 21.23
N VAL A 203 -12.66 8.09 20.00
CA VAL A 203 -12.03 6.80 19.72
C VAL A 203 -10.59 6.76 20.26
N SER A 204 -9.81 7.80 19.99
CA SER A 204 -8.43 7.94 20.48
C SER A 204 -8.35 7.91 21.99
N GLY A 205 -9.22 8.68 22.67
CA GLY A 205 -9.25 8.74 24.12
C GLY A 205 -9.64 7.39 24.75
N ILE A 206 -10.62 6.70 24.18
CA ILE A 206 -11.04 5.36 24.65
C ILE A 206 -9.89 4.35 24.48
N LEU A 207 -9.17 4.36 23.36
CA LEU A 207 -8.02 3.46 23.15
C LEU A 207 -6.90 3.70 24.17
N LEU A 208 -6.61 4.98 24.51
CA LEU A 208 -5.65 5.30 25.58
C LEU A 208 -6.14 4.79 26.96
N ALA A 209 -7.43 4.96 27.26
CA ALA A 209 -8.01 4.47 28.52
C ALA A 209 -7.99 2.93 28.60
N LEU A 210 -8.32 2.23 27.51
CA LEU A 210 -8.27 0.77 27.45
C LEU A 210 -6.86 0.21 27.69
N ARG A 211 -5.82 0.93 27.27
CA ARG A 211 -4.44 0.54 27.55
C ARG A 211 -4.12 0.56 29.05
N GLU A 212 -4.77 1.44 29.83
CA GLU A 212 -4.61 1.50 31.27
C GLU A 212 -5.27 0.34 32.03
N MET A 213 -6.04 -0.51 31.36
CA MET A 213 -6.55 -1.77 31.96
C MET A 213 -5.38 -2.71 32.32
N GLU A 214 -4.30 -2.73 31.54
CA GLU A 214 -3.11 -3.56 31.79
C GLU A 214 -2.36 -3.14 33.06
N HIS A 215 -2.61 -1.90 33.51
CA HIS A 215 -1.99 -1.32 34.69
C HIS A 215 -2.95 -1.13 35.86
N HIS A 216 -4.17 -1.71 35.75
CA HIS A 216 -5.21 -1.64 36.77
C HIS A 216 -5.70 -0.21 37.12
N ASN A 217 -5.46 0.75 36.22
CA ASN A 217 -5.92 2.14 36.39
C ASN A 217 -7.29 2.41 35.75
N PHE A 218 -7.81 1.46 34.98
CA PHE A 218 -9.11 1.53 34.33
C PHE A 218 -9.76 0.16 34.24
N ALA A 219 -11.09 0.11 34.40
CA ALA A 219 -11.88 -1.11 34.20
C ALA A 219 -13.26 -0.77 33.63
N ILE A 220 -13.70 -1.49 32.61
CA ILE A 220 -14.94 -1.22 31.86
C ILE A 220 -16.20 -1.37 32.75
N ASP A 221 -16.17 -2.30 33.68
CA ASP A 221 -17.26 -2.56 34.63
C ASP A 221 -17.50 -1.41 35.61
N THR A 222 -16.53 -0.53 35.82
CA THR A 222 -16.69 0.68 36.63
C THR A 222 -17.55 1.74 35.96
N LEU A 223 -17.81 1.65 34.65
CA LEU A 223 -18.65 2.57 33.90
C LEU A 223 -20.13 2.22 34.15
N ASN A 224 -20.78 2.98 35.00
CA ASN A 224 -22.15 2.70 35.46
C ASN A 224 -23.13 3.89 35.30
N GLY A 225 -22.63 5.01 34.72
CA GLY A 225 -23.43 6.23 34.57
C GLY A 225 -23.69 6.93 35.89
N ASP A 226 -22.72 6.95 36.80
CA ASP A 226 -22.79 7.61 38.08
C ASP A 226 -22.81 9.14 37.89
N ASN A 227 -23.64 9.84 38.65
CA ASN A 227 -23.75 11.31 38.61
C ASN A 227 -22.63 12.04 39.39
N ILE A 228 -21.98 11.35 40.36
CA ILE A 228 -20.91 11.94 41.18
C ILE A 228 -19.61 11.90 40.43
N LYS A 229 -19.27 10.77 39.83
CA LYS A 229 -18.11 10.57 38.99
C LYS A 229 -18.56 9.93 37.67
N THR A 230 -18.75 10.77 36.66
CA THR A 230 -19.28 10.33 35.35
C THR A 230 -18.35 9.33 34.67
N ASP A 231 -18.87 8.56 33.71
CA ASP A 231 -18.08 7.63 32.92
C ASP A 231 -16.98 8.39 32.14
N GLY A 232 -17.30 9.60 31.63
CA GLY A 232 -16.32 10.47 30.96
C GLY A 232 -15.21 10.94 31.89
N GLN A 233 -15.51 11.24 33.17
CA GLN A 233 -14.50 11.59 34.16
C GLN A 233 -13.53 10.41 34.39
N LYS A 234 -14.04 9.17 34.51
CA LYS A 234 -13.21 7.97 34.71
C LYS A 234 -12.28 7.70 33.51
N ILE A 235 -12.83 7.83 32.29
CA ILE A 235 -12.04 7.69 31.07
C ILE A 235 -10.98 8.80 30.95
N TYR A 236 -11.35 10.05 31.25
CA TYR A 236 -10.42 11.18 31.21
C TYR A 236 -9.25 11.00 32.20
N GLU A 237 -9.50 10.51 33.41
CA GLU A 237 -8.44 10.18 34.37
C GLU A 237 -7.53 9.04 33.88
N ALA A 238 -8.11 8.03 33.23
CA ALA A 238 -7.32 6.98 32.61
C ALA A 238 -6.44 7.50 31.45
N ILE A 239 -6.97 8.42 30.61
CA ILE A 239 -6.20 9.11 29.59
C ILE A 239 -5.04 9.88 30.22
N GLN A 240 -5.30 10.62 31.30
CA GLN A 240 -4.27 11.37 32.01
C GLN A 240 -3.17 10.44 32.55
N ALA A 241 -3.53 9.33 33.18
CA ALA A 241 -2.59 8.32 33.67
C ALA A 241 -1.74 7.73 32.53
N ASN A 242 -2.35 7.48 31.36
CA ASN A 242 -1.63 6.99 30.19
C ASN A 242 -0.61 8.01 29.66
N LEU A 243 -0.98 9.29 29.54
CA LEU A 243 -0.07 10.36 29.11
C LEU A 243 1.07 10.59 30.10
N ASP A 244 0.83 10.40 31.43
CA ASP A 244 1.87 10.43 32.45
C ASP A 244 2.86 9.28 32.30
N ARG A 245 2.36 8.09 32.10
CA ARG A 245 3.17 6.88 31.85
C ARG A 245 4.00 7.01 30.58
N ALA A 246 3.41 7.56 29.52
CA ALA A 246 4.08 7.87 28.27
C ALA A 246 5.12 9.02 28.41
N GLN A 247 5.22 9.64 29.58
CA GLN A 247 6.16 10.75 29.85
C GLN A 247 6.06 11.91 28.86
N VAL A 248 4.86 12.22 28.39
CA VAL A 248 4.63 13.31 27.44
C VAL A 248 5.14 14.64 28.02
N LYS A 249 6.09 15.26 27.35
CA LYS A 249 6.73 16.52 27.73
C LYS A 249 6.79 17.49 26.54
N PRO A 250 6.82 18.81 26.77
CA PRO A 250 6.68 19.51 28.05
C PRO A 250 5.24 19.50 28.59
N GLN A 251 5.01 19.97 29.81
CA GLN A 251 3.68 19.99 30.44
C GLN A 251 2.63 20.70 29.56
N VAL A 252 2.99 21.79 28.90
CA VAL A 252 2.10 22.54 27.98
C VAL A 252 1.57 21.63 26.85
N LYS A 253 2.38 20.69 26.33
CA LYS A 253 1.95 19.73 25.33
C LYS A 253 0.91 18.76 25.90
N LYS A 254 1.16 18.23 27.10
CA LYS A 254 0.21 17.36 27.79
C LYS A 254 -1.12 18.06 28.04
N ASP A 255 -1.08 19.33 28.50
CA ASP A 255 -2.26 20.14 28.74
C ASP A 255 -3.07 20.40 27.45
N LYS A 256 -2.37 20.68 26.34
CA LYS A 256 -3.01 20.78 25.01
C LYS A 256 -3.72 19.49 24.61
N LEU A 257 -3.08 18.32 24.77
CA LEU A 257 -3.70 17.03 24.48
C LEU A 257 -4.92 16.77 25.36
N LEU A 258 -4.79 16.95 26.67
CA LEU A 258 -5.89 16.78 27.62
C LEU A 258 -7.07 17.69 27.32
N SER A 259 -6.81 18.93 26.85
CA SER A 259 -7.87 19.85 26.45
C SER A 259 -8.74 19.32 25.29
N GLN A 260 -8.17 18.57 24.37
CA GLN A 260 -8.94 17.95 23.27
C GLN A 260 -9.85 16.82 23.77
N PHE A 261 -9.46 16.11 24.82
CA PHE A 261 -10.25 15.02 25.40
C PHE A 261 -11.35 15.50 26.37
N LEU A 262 -11.46 16.82 26.62
CA LEU A 262 -12.57 17.37 27.39
C LEU A 262 -13.95 17.04 26.79
N VAL A 263 -14.02 16.83 25.47
CA VAL A 263 -15.23 16.36 24.81
C VAL A 263 -15.77 15.05 25.41
N ILE A 264 -14.89 14.15 25.86
CA ILE A 264 -15.28 12.88 26.51
C ILE A 264 -15.84 13.15 27.91
N ARG A 265 -15.16 14.03 28.67
CA ARG A 265 -15.52 14.35 30.06
C ARG A 265 -16.80 15.16 30.14
N ASP A 266 -16.94 16.19 29.29
CA ASP A 266 -17.91 17.28 29.50
C ASP A 266 -19.17 17.16 28.64
N THR A 267 -19.19 16.28 27.61
CA THR A 267 -20.36 16.10 26.76
C THR A 267 -21.44 15.33 27.50
N LYS A 268 -22.51 16.02 27.91
CA LYS A 268 -23.61 15.47 28.71
C LYS A 268 -24.28 14.28 28.02
N ALA A 269 -24.55 14.38 26.72
CA ALA A 269 -25.25 13.36 25.94
C ALA A 269 -24.61 11.96 25.99
N ILE A 270 -23.29 11.88 26.09
CA ILE A 270 -22.58 10.58 26.15
C ILE A 270 -22.36 10.08 27.58
N ASN A 271 -22.53 10.93 28.57
CA ASN A 271 -22.33 10.63 29.98
C ASN A 271 -23.61 10.27 30.73
N GLU A 272 -24.80 10.56 30.17
CA GLU A 272 -26.09 10.19 30.72
C GLU A 272 -26.60 8.87 30.13
N LYS A 273 -27.40 8.11 30.92
CA LYS A 273 -27.97 6.84 30.42
C LYS A 273 -28.92 7.09 29.25
N HIS A 274 -28.66 6.47 28.13
CA HIS A 274 -29.53 6.55 26.96
C HIS A 274 -30.67 5.55 27.07
N PRO A 275 -31.92 5.97 26.84
CA PRO A 275 -33.12 5.10 27.06
C PRO A 275 -33.07 3.79 26.26
N GLN A 276 -32.61 3.83 25.03
CA GLN A 276 -32.53 2.64 24.15
C GLN A 276 -31.37 1.71 24.52
N LEU A 277 -30.27 2.23 25.07
CA LEU A 277 -29.10 1.43 25.42
C LEU A 277 -29.14 0.85 26.83
N GLY A 278 -29.95 1.43 27.73
CA GLY A 278 -29.96 1.08 29.15
C GLY A 278 -28.66 1.39 29.91
N LYS A 279 -27.67 1.97 29.23
CA LYS A 279 -26.35 2.37 29.71
C LYS A 279 -25.95 3.72 29.08
N THR A 280 -24.84 4.30 29.53
CA THR A 280 -24.31 5.50 28.87
C THR A 280 -23.83 5.18 27.47
N PRO A 281 -23.99 6.09 26.50
CA PRO A 281 -23.39 5.92 25.19
C PRO A 281 -21.87 5.70 25.27
N LEU A 282 -21.20 6.38 26.20
CA LEU A 282 -19.76 6.24 26.38
C LEU A 282 -19.34 4.83 26.80
N LYS A 283 -20.08 4.18 27.72
CA LYS A 283 -19.87 2.76 28.04
C LYS A 283 -20.09 1.87 26.82
N HIS A 284 -21.12 2.14 26.03
CA HIS A 284 -21.39 1.40 24.80
C HIS A 284 -20.22 1.49 23.82
N TYR A 285 -19.68 2.69 23.60
CA TYR A 285 -18.52 2.89 22.72
C TYR A 285 -17.26 2.19 23.26
N VAL A 286 -17.01 2.23 24.57
CA VAL A 286 -15.88 1.53 25.21
C VAL A 286 -15.97 0.02 24.99
N GLU A 287 -17.15 -0.57 25.23
CA GLU A 287 -17.38 -2.00 25.02
C GLU A 287 -17.19 -2.39 23.55
N PHE A 288 -17.73 -1.59 22.62
CA PHE A 288 -17.56 -1.81 21.18
C PHE A 288 -16.09 -1.74 20.78
N ILE A 289 -15.40 -0.66 21.11
CA ILE A 289 -13.98 -0.46 20.77
C ILE A 289 -13.11 -1.54 21.40
N HIS A 290 -13.41 -1.95 22.64
CA HIS A 290 -12.68 -3.02 23.29
C HIS A 290 -12.81 -4.35 22.55
N SER A 291 -14.03 -4.76 22.20
CA SER A 291 -14.30 -6.08 21.60
C SER A 291 -13.91 -6.18 20.13
N HIS A 292 -14.15 -5.13 19.34
CA HIS A 292 -13.96 -5.16 17.88
C HIS A 292 -12.61 -4.58 17.42
N ILE A 293 -12.05 -3.64 18.17
CA ILE A 293 -10.86 -2.92 17.76
C ILE A 293 -9.65 -3.26 18.63
N TYR A 294 -9.75 -3.03 19.95
CA TYR A 294 -8.60 -3.17 20.86
C TYR A 294 -8.11 -4.61 20.99
N GLN A 295 -9.02 -5.60 21.02
CA GLN A 295 -8.64 -7.01 21.03
C GLN A 295 -7.98 -7.46 19.73
N ASN A 296 -8.42 -6.93 18.59
CA ASN A 296 -7.82 -7.21 17.30
C ASN A 296 -6.41 -6.62 17.18
N ILE A 297 -6.18 -5.40 17.68
CA ILE A 297 -4.84 -4.79 17.77
C ILE A 297 -3.87 -5.71 18.54
N LYS A 298 -4.34 -6.40 19.58
CA LYS A 298 -3.49 -7.33 20.37
C LYS A 298 -3.21 -8.68 19.72
N ARG A 299 -4.11 -9.16 18.88
CA ARG A 299 -4.05 -10.52 18.29
C ARG A 299 -3.29 -10.56 16.96
N ILE A 300 -3.27 -9.48 16.21
CA ILE A 300 -2.72 -9.44 14.86
C ILE A 300 -1.25 -9.03 14.95
N HIS A 301 -0.34 -9.84 14.37
CA HIS A 301 1.10 -9.51 14.28
C HIS A 301 1.37 -8.19 13.52
N SER A 302 0.40 -7.72 12.73
CA SER A 302 0.37 -6.42 12.07
C SER A 302 -0.60 -5.43 12.72
N ALA A 303 -0.62 -5.36 14.05
CA ALA A 303 -1.48 -4.45 14.82
C ALA A 303 -1.38 -2.99 14.35
N GLU A 304 -0.22 -2.62 13.84
CA GLU A 304 0.08 -1.30 13.27
C GLU A 304 -0.72 -1.03 12.01
N ASP A 305 -0.93 -2.05 11.18
CA ASP A 305 -1.73 -1.96 9.97
C ASP A 305 -3.23 -1.83 10.27
N TYR A 306 -3.74 -2.63 11.19
CA TYR A 306 -5.15 -2.60 11.58
C TYR A 306 -5.60 -1.22 12.08
N LEU A 307 -4.84 -0.62 13.00
CA LEU A 307 -5.19 0.68 13.56
C LEU A 307 -5.09 1.81 12.52
N GLY A 308 -4.10 1.75 11.63
CA GLY A 308 -3.95 2.70 10.51
C GLY A 308 -5.13 2.63 9.54
N ARG A 309 -5.53 1.44 9.12
CA ARG A 309 -6.70 1.22 8.25
C ARG A 309 -7.99 1.65 8.93
N PHE A 310 -8.19 1.26 10.19
CA PHE A 310 -9.38 1.67 10.95
C PHE A 310 -9.52 3.20 11.02
N TYR A 311 -8.45 3.92 11.36
CA TYR A 311 -8.49 5.38 11.39
C TYR A 311 -8.69 5.99 9.99
N GLY A 312 -8.07 5.40 8.96
CA GLY A 312 -8.26 5.83 7.58
C GLY A 312 -9.73 5.77 7.18
N GLU A 313 -10.38 4.62 7.39
CA GLU A 313 -11.80 4.44 7.11
C GLU A 313 -12.68 5.29 8.01
N PHE A 314 -12.39 5.32 9.30
CA PHE A 314 -13.16 6.10 10.26
C PHE A 314 -13.13 7.60 9.94
N MET A 315 -11.97 8.12 9.50
CA MET A 315 -11.83 9.52 9.07
C MET A 315 -12.53 9.81 7.75
N SER A 316 -12.63 8.84 6.83
CA SER A 316 -13.36 9.00 5.57
C SER A 316 -14.85 9.26 5.79
N TYR A 317 -15.44 8.67 6.83
CA TYR A 317 -16.85 8.92 7.24
C TYR A 317 -17.02 10.26 7.99
N SER A 318 -15.96 10.81 8.57
CA SER A 318 -16.02 12.04 9.37
C SER A 318 -15.96 13.32 8.54
N GLY A 319 -15.63 13.22 7.25
CA GLY A 319 -15.67 14.33 6.31
C GLY A 319 -16.73 14.07 5.24
N GLY A 320 -17.93 14.62 5.39
CA GLY A 320 -18.90 14.66 4.28
C GLY A 320 -18.20 15.24 3.04
N ASP A 321 -18.12 14.45 1.96
CA ASP A 321 -17.53 14.81 0.65
C ASP A 321 -16.00 15.02 0.59
N GLY A 322 -15.20 14.48 1.52
CA GLY A 322 -13.72 14.49 1.44
C GLY A 322 -13.05 15.88 1.31
N GLN A 323 -13.82 16.90 0.99
CA GLN A 323 -13.35 18.27 0.72
C GLN A 323 -13.46 19.22 1.92
N THR A 324 -14.29 18.91 2.91
CA THR A 324 -14.62 19.87 3.98
C THR A 324 -13.49 20.10 4.98
N LEU A 325 -12.51 19.18 5.07
CA LEU A 325 -11.37 19.31 6.00
C LEU A 325 -10.02 19.42 5.28
N GLY A 326 -9.95 19.24 3.94
CA GLY A 326 -8.70 19.30 3.17
C GLY A 326 -7.65 18.26 3.62
N ILE A 327 -8.09 17.18 4.29
CA ILE A 327 -7.20 16.17 4.84
C ILE A 327 -7.21 14.97 3.91
N VAL A 328 -6.09 14.72 3.27
CA VAL A 328 -5.85 13.54 2.45
C VAL A 328 -4.91 12.62 3.21
N LEU A 329 -5.44 11.49 3.68
CA LEU A 329 -4.61 10.48 4.34
C LEU A 329 -3.74 9.77 3.30
N THR A 330 -2.45 9.66 3.59
CA THR A 330 -1.51 8.97 2.71
C THR A 330 -1.72 7.45 2.81
N PRO A 331 -1.98 6.75 1.70
CA PRO A 331 -2.15 5.30 1.73
C PRO A 331 -0.89 4.57 2.23
N LYS A 332 -1.09 3.41 2.87
CA LYS A 332 -0.01 2.60 3.45
C LYS A 332 1.08 2.23 2.44
N HIS A 333 0.71 1.77 1.24
CA HIS A 333 1.69 1.39 0.21
C HIS A 333 2.60 2.55 -0.21
N ILE A 334 2.12 3.80 -0.10
CA ILE A 334 2.91 5.01 -0.36
C ILE A 334 3.84 5.31 0.82
N THR A 335 3.37 5.19 2.08
CA THR A 335 4.24 5.44 3.24
C THR A 335 5.35 4.40 3.35
N GLU A 336 5.09 3.15 2.98
CA GLU A 336 6.10 2.10 2.88
C GLU A 336 7.09 2.37 1.73
N LEU A 337 6.59 2.77 0.55
CA LEU A 337 7.42 3.12 -0.59
C LEU A 337 8.40 4.26 -0.26
N PHE A 338 8.01 5.24 0.55
CA PHE A 338 8.92 6.30 1.01
C PHE A 338 10.08 5.74 1.83
N CYS A 339 9.83 4.79 2.72
CA CYS A 339 10.88 4.14 3.50
C CYS A 339 11.86 3.38 2.60
N GLU A 340 11.34 2.68 1.58
CA GLU A 340 12.13 1.92 0.63
C GLU A 340 12.93 2.84 -0.30
N LEU A 341 12.35 3.91 -0.85
CA LEU A 341 13.04 4.89 -1.70
C LEU A 341 14.15 5.65 -0.94
N ALA A 342 13.94 5.92 0.35
CA ALA A 342 14.95 6.52 1.22
C ALA A 342 16.08 5.56 1.60
N ASP A 343 15.95 4.26 1.32
CA ASP A 343 16.83 3.20 1.85
C ASP A 343 17.00 3.32 3.37
N LEU A 344 15.89 3.55 4.07
CA LEU A 344 15.83 3.94 5.49
C LEU A 344 16.50 2.88 6.38
N LYS A 345 17.41 3.34 7.26
CA LYS A 345 18.22 2.53 8.16
C LYS A 345 17.83 2.75 9.62
N PRO A 346 18.13 1.80 10.54
CA PRO A 346 17.82 1.91 11.96
C PRO A 346 18.45 3.12 12.68
N ASP A 347 19.54 3.69 12.13
CA ASP A 347 20.23 4.84 12.72
C ASP A 347 19.76 6.20 12.16
N ASP A 348 18.84 6.20 11.19
CA ASP A 348 18.29 7.42 10.62
C ASP A 348 17.33 8.12 11.57
N SER A 349 17.18 9.43 11.40
CA SER A 349 16.19 10.24 12.09
C SER A 349 15.23 10.87 11.08
N VAL A 350 13.94 10.65 11.26
CA VAL A 350 12.89 11.01 10.31
C VAL A 350 12.12 12.24 10.78
N PHE A 351 11.81 13.14 9.86
CA PHE A 351 11.02 14.33 10.09
C PHE A 351 9.83 14.42 9.11
N ASP A 352 8.63 14.52 9.66
CA ASP A 352 7.39 14.77 8.90
C ASP A 352 6.74 16.07 9.40
N PRO A 353 6.88 17.19 8.68
CA PRO A 353 6.36 18.48 9.14
C PRO A 353 4.86 18.72 8.91
N CYS A 354 4.17 17.78 8.24
CA CYS A 354 2.73 17.80 7.99
C CYS A 354 2.14 16.44 8.36
N CYS A 355 2.44 15.96 9.59
CA CYS A 355 2.35 14.55 9.90
C CYS A 355 0.92 13.98 9.97
N GLY A 356 -0.12 14.80 9.96
CA GLY A 356 -1.51 14.34 9.95
C GLY A 356 -1.79 13.34 11.08
N THR A 357 -2.06 12.08 10.73
CA THR A 357 -2.22 10.96 11.68
C THR A 357 -0.90 10.25 12.03
N ALA A 358 0.24 10.77 11.63
CA ALA A 358 1.59 10.23 11.76
C ALA A 358 1.88 9.00 10.86
N GLY A 359 1.23 8.88 9.70
CA GLY A 359 1.36 7.73 8.81
C GLY A 359 2.79 7.44 8.37
N PHE A 360 3.54 8.45 7.91
CA PHE A 360 4.96 8.29 7.54
C PHE A 360 5.84 7.90 8.72
N LEU A 361 5.65 8.53 9.88
CA LEU A 361 6.45 8.23 11.08
C LEU A 361 6.20 6.80 11.59
N ILE A 362 4.97 6.32 11.49
CA ILE A 362 4.60 4.95 11.85
C ILE A 362 5.23 3.95 10.87
N ALA A 363 5.16 4.21 9.58
CA ALA A 363 5.79 3.37 8.55
C ALA A 363 7.32 3.33 8.74
N ALA A 364 7.94 4.48 9.00
CA ALA A 364 9.36 4.59 9.28
C ALA A 364 9.75 3.80 10.55
N MET A 365 9.01 3.98 11.65
CA MET A 365 9.23 3.22 12.88
C MET A 365 9.21 1.72 12.64
N HIS A 366 8.17 1.23 11.95
CA HIS A 366 8.02 -0.19 11.65
C HIS A 366 9.17 -0.71 10.78
N HIS A 367 9.49 0.02 9.70
CA HIS A 367 10.58 -0.33 8.77
C HIS A 367 11.95 -0.42 9.48
N MET A 368 12.25 0.54 10.35
CA MET A 368 13.51 0.58 11.11
C MET A 368 13.56 -0.54 12.17
N LEU A 369 12.45 -0.80 12.89
CA LEU A 369 12.38 -1.85 13.91
C LEU A 369 12.55 -3.26 13.34
N GLN A 370 12.11 -3.50 12.10
CA GLN A 370 12.30 -4.80 11.43
C GLN A 370 13.76 -5.09 11.07
N GLN A 371 14.61 -4.07 10.99
CA GLN A 371 16.01 -4.21 10.60
C GLN A 371 16.97 -4.40 11.80
N THR A 372 16.48 -4.39 13.04
CA THR A 372 17.34 -4.51 14.22
C THR A 372 16.72 -5.43 15.28
N GLU A 373 17.57 -6.25 15.90
CA GLU A 373 17.21 -7.04 17.08
C GLU A 373 17.71 -6.40 18.40
N ASN A 374 18.44 -5.28 18.31
CA ASN A 374 19.01 -4.60 19.47
C ASN A 374 17.93 -3.78 20.21
N GLU A 375 17.58 -4.18 21.44
CA GLU A 375 16.55 -3.54 22.25
C GLU A 375 16.86 -2.07 22.61
N THR A 376 18.14 -1.72 22.74
CA THR A 376 18.55 -0.32 22.96
C THR A 376 18.27 0.52 21.71
N GLN A 377 18.59 -0.01 20.53
CA GLN A 377 18.30 0.67 19.26
C GLN A 377 16.79 0.73 19.01
N LYS A 378 16.04 -0.34 19.25
CA LYS A 378 14.56 -0.33 19.18
C LYS A 378 13.96 0.76 20.07
N ARG A 379 14.50 0.93 21.29
CA ARG A 379 14.07 2.01 22.19
C ARG A 379 14.42 3.39 21.62
N HIS A 380 15.62 3.56 21.08
CA HIS A 380 16.08 4.81 20.48
C HIS A 380 15.21 5.20 19.28
N ILE A 381 14.91 4.25 18.38
CA ILE A 381 13.98 4.45 17.26
C ILE A 381 12.64 5.01 17.77
N ARG A 382 12.02 4.33 18.74
CA ARG A 382 10.70 4.74 19.26
C ARG A 382 10.70 6.07 19.98
N GLN A 383 11.78 6.45 20.66
CA GLN A 383 11.78 7.58 21.59
C GLN A 383 12.44 8.84 21.06
N ASP A 384 13.40 8.74 20.15
CA ASP A 384 14.30 9.83 19.84
C ASP A 384 14.47 10.14 18.34
N GLN A 385 14.12 9.21 17.42
CA GLN A 385 14.45 9.35 16.00
C GLN A 385 13.28 9.79 15.11
N LEU A 386 12.05 9.86 15.65
CA LEU A 386 10.85 10.18 14.87
C LEU A 386 10.30 11.53 15.32
N HIS A 387 10.28 12.50 14.42
CA HIS A 387 9.85 13.87 14.69
C HIS A 387 8.74 14.30 13.76
N GLY A 388 7.76 15.05 14.25
CA GLY A 388 6.67 15.55 13.43
C GLY A 388 6.13 16.90 13.87
N ILE A 389 5.50 17.62 12.95
CA ILE A 389 4.72 18.82 13.21
C ILE A 389 3.32 18.64 12.63
N GLU A 390 2.32 19.07 13.36
CA GLU A 390 0.93 19.11 12.90
C GLU A 390 0.26 20.41 13.35
N LEU A 391 -0.37 21.10 12.41
CA LEU A 391 -1.01 22.40 12.67
C LEU A 391 -2.33 22.24 13.43
N GLN A 392 -3.15 21.26 13.02
CA GLN A 392 -4.50 21.08 13.53
C GLN A 392 -4.51 20.38 14.90
N PRO A 393 -5.10 20.99 15.96
CA PRO A 393 -5.05 20.43 17.31
C PRO A 393 -5.60 19.02 17.43
N TYR A 394 -6.71 18.72 16.74
CA TYR A 394 -7.33 17.39 16.80
C TYR A 394 -6.49 16.34 16.06
N MET A 395 -5.89 16.67 14.89
CA MET A 395 -4.99 15.77 14.17
C MET A 395 -3.71 15.50 14.96
N PHE A 396 -3.13 16.55 15.55
CA PHE A 396 -2.00 16.42 16.46
C PHE A 396 -2.30 15.46 17.63
N THR A 397 -3.52 15.51 18.17
CA THR A 397 -3.94 14.60 19.24
C THR A 397 -4.06 13.17 18.75
N ILE A 398 -4.65 12.94 17.56
CA ILE A 398 -4.74 11.62 16.93
C ILE A 398 -3.34 11.08 16.62
N ALA A 399 -2.46 11.89 16.02
CA ALA A 399 -1.08 11.48 15.72
C ALA A 399 -0.32 11.08 16.99
N THR A 400 -0.42 11.89 18.03
CA THR A 400 0.25 11.62 19.32
C THR A 400 -0.30 10.33 19.95
N THR A 401 -1.61 10.12 19.92
CA THR A 401 -2.24 8.87 20.40
C THR A 401 -1.75 7.66 19.60
N ASN A 402 -1.71 7.78 18.28
CA ASN A 402 -1.24 6.72 17.39
C ASN A 402 0.22 6.33 17.70
N MET A 403 1.08 7.29 17.93
CA MET A 403 2.49 7.04 18.30
C MET A 403 2.59 6.40 19.69
N ILE A 404 1.87 6.91 20.68
CA ILE A 404 1.84 6.36 22.04
C ILE A 404 1.36 4.91 22.04
N LEU A 405 0.29 4.58 21.33
CA LEU A 405 -0.26 3.22 21.26
C LEU A 405 0.75 2.21 20.69
N ARG A 406 1.71 2.68 19.87
CA ARG A 406 2.78 1.87 19.28
C ARG A 406 4.08 1.86 20.09
N GLY A 407 4.05 2.44 21.28
CA GLY A 407 5.18 2.39 22.22
C GLY A 407 6.17 3.54 22.09
N ASP A 408 5.86 4.59 21.31
CA ASP A 408 6.57 5.87 21.37
C ASP A 408 6.17 6.59 22.66
N GLY A 409 6.98 6.42 23.70
CA GLY A 409 6.68 6.95 25.03
C GLY A 409 6.85 8.47 25.14
N LYS A 410 7.67 9.10 24.28
CA LYS A 410 7.98 10.55 24.40
C LYS A 410 7.27 11.39 23.37
N SER A 411 6.88 10.80 22.25
CA SER A 411 6.28 11.44 21.08
C SER A 411 6.91 12.81 20.76
N ASN A 412 7.86 12.84 19.84
CA ASN A 412 8.52 14.09 19.40
C ASN A 412 7.67 14.86 18.37
N LEU A 413 6.34 14.81 18.55
CA LEU A 413 5.40 15.60 17.76
C LEU A 413 5.18 16.97 18.39
N GLU A 414 5.04 18.00 17.57
CA GLU A 414 4.79 19.38 17.99
C GLU A 414 3.54 19.92 17.29
N GLN A 415 2.69 20.63 18.05
CA GLN A 415 1.53 21.32 17.49
C GLN A 415 1.93 22.74 17.13
N GLU A 416 2.35 22.93 15.88
CA GLU A 416 2.88 24.20 15.39
C GLU A 416 2.54 24.40 13.89
N ASP A 417 2.72 25.63 13.41
CA ASP A 417 2.67 25.94 11.98
C ASP A 417 4.08 25.76 11.38
N PHE A 418 4.25 24.76 10.55
CA PHE A 418 5.55 24.41 9.96
C PHE A 418 6.18 25.58 9.19
N LEU A 419 5.41 26.30 8.37
CA LEU A 419 5.94 27.41 7.57
C LEU A 419 6.39 28.61 8.40
N LYS A 420 5.93 28.72 9.65
CA LYS A 420 6.39 29.76 10.59
C LYS A 420 7.63 29.34 11.38
N GLN A 421 8.01 28.07 11.33
CA GLN A 421 9.22 27.61 12.02
C GLN A 421 10.47 27.98 11.21
N ASN A 422 11.52 28.36 11.93
CA ASN A 422 12.81 28.65 11.29
C ASN A 422 13.52 27.31 10.94
N PRO A 423 13.83 27.04 9.65
CA PRO A 423 14.53 25.83 9.23
C PRO A 423 15.82 25.56 10.00
N ALA A 424 16.63 26.58 10.26
CA ALA A 424 17.88 26.44 11.01
C ALA A 424 17.67 25.96 12.46
N LYS A 425 16.53 26.29 13.08
CA LYS A 425 16.18 25.76 14.41
C LYS A 425 15.71 24.30 14.30
N LEU A 426 14.97 23.96 13.24
CA LEU A 426 14.51 22.59 13.01
C LEU A 426 15.67 21.65 12.69
N GLN A 427 16.72 22.11 12.02
CA GLN A 427 17.95 21.35 11.80
C GLN A 427 18.63 20.89 13.10
N LEU A 428 18.40 21.57 14.23
CA LEU A 428 18.90 21.12 15.53
C LEU A 428 18.31 19.78 15.99
N LYS A 429 17.21 19.33 15.40
CA LYS A 429 16.67 17.96 15.58
C LYS A 429 17.55 16.88 14.94
N ARG A 430 18.48 17.27 14.07
CA ARG A 430 19.42 16.40 13.35
C ARG A 430 18.76 15.30 12.53
N CYS A 431 17.57 15.56 12.00
CA CYS A 431 16.92 14.63 11.07
C CYS A 431 17.66 14.66 9.73
N ASN A 432 17.94 13.47 9.22
CA ASN A 432 18.59 13.26 7.93
C ASN A 432 17.61 12.71 6.87
N ILE A 433 16.41 12.32 7.26
CA ILE A 433 15.33 11.89 6.36
C ILE A 433 14.12 12.81 6.57
N GLY A 434 13.64 13.42 5.47
CA GLY A 434 12.39 14.18 5.43
C GLY A 434 11.33 13.43 4.64
N MET A 435 10.12 13.30 5.18
CA MET A 435 8.97 12.72 4.50
C MET A 435 7.78 13.66 4.65
N MET A 436 7.06 13.96 3.56
CA MET A 436 5.96 14.91 3.67
C MET A 436 4.88 14.67 2.62
N ASN A 437 3.63 14.76 3.06
CA ASN A 437 2.45 15.01 2.24
C ASN A 437 1.86 16.37 2.67
N PRO A 438 2.17 17.48 1.99
CA PRO A 438 1.70 18.80 2.40
C PRO A 438 0.20 18.96 2.12
N PRO A 439 -0.48 19.93 2.72
CA PRO A 439 -1.87 20.23 2.40
C PRO A 439 -1.99 20.73 0.95
N TYR A 440 -2.93 20.17 0.18
CA TYR A 440 -3.11 20.51 -1.23
C TYR A 440 -4.02 21.73 -1.44
N SER A 441 -3.80 22.46 -2.53
CA SER A 441 -4.64 23.56 -3.01
C SER A 441 -4.84 24.71 -2.02
N GLN A 442 -3.87 24.95 -1.14
CA GLN A 442 -3.88 26.07 -0.21
C GLN A 442 -3.25 27.32 -0.83
N GLY A 443 -2.35 27.14 -1.80
CA GLY A 443 -1.62 28.21 -2.48
C GLY A 443 -2.50 29.00 -3.46
N SER A 444 -2.15 30.27 -3.65
CA SER A 444 -2.74 31.15 -4.66
C SER A 444 -1.73 32.22 -5.06
N LYS A 445 -2.01 32.96 -6.15
CA LYS A 445 -1.17 34.12 -6.55
C LYS A 445 -1.05 35.18 -5.45
N SER A 446 -2.07 35.34 -4.62
CA SER A 446 -2.04 36.26 -3.46
C SER A 446 -1.32 35.66 -2.25
N ASN A 447 -1.14 34.36 -2.22
CA ASN A 447 -0.49 33.64 -1.12
C ASN A 447 0.39 32.49 -1.65
N PRO A 448 1.50 32.80 -2.35
CA PRO A 448 2.32 31.79 -3.01
C PRO A 448 3.13 30.93 -2.03
N SER A 449 3.32 31.40 -0.79
CA SER A 449 3.98 30.60 0.26
C SER A 449 3.23 29.34 0.67
N LEU A 450 1.97 29.21 0.27
CA LEU A 450 1.13 28.02 0.52
C LEU A 450 1.06 27.08 -0.66
N TYR A 451 1.81 27.29 -1.74
CA TYR A 451 1.98 26.27 -2.78
C TYR A 451 2.76 25.07 -2.26
N GLU A 452 2.42 23.89 -2.69
CA GLU A 452 3.06 22.64 -2.26
C GLU A 452 4.58 22.64 -2.51
N ILE A 453 5.03 23.30 -3.59
CA ILE A 453 6.46 23.45 -3.88
C ILE A 453 7.18 24.35 -2.85
N ALA A 454 6.49 25.32 -2.24
CA ALA A 454 7.05 26.14 -1.17
C ALA A 454 7.19 25.36 0.15
N PHE A 455 6.22 24.50 0.47
CA PHE A 455 6.37 23.52 1.55
C PHE A 455 7.56 22.60 1.31
N THR A 456 7.74 22.16 0.06
CA THR A 456 8.89 21.33 -0.34
C THR A 456 10.21 22.06 -0.08
N GLU A 457 10.38 23.30 -0.57
CA GLU A 457 11.60 24.07 -0.31
C GLU A 457 11.87 24.25 1.20
N HIS A 458 10.82 24.50 1.97
CA HIS A 458 10.95 24.67 3.43
C HIS A 458 11.41 23.38 4.11
N LEU A 459 10.89 22.20 3.70
CA LEU A 459 11.37 20.90 4.17
C LEU A 459 12.83 20.67 3.81
N LEU A 460 13.21 20.91 2.54
CA LEU A 460 14.59 20.73 2.08
C LEU A 460 15.58 21.58 2.89
N ASN A 461 15.22 22.82 3.21
CA ASN A 461 16.03 23.70 4.07
C ASN A 461 16.07 23.24 5.54
N THR A 462 15.21 22.32 5.97
CA THR A 462 15.11 21.81 7.35
C THR A 462 15.96 20.57 7.58
N ILE A 463 16.11 19.72 6.57
CA ILE A 463 16.88 18.48 6.68
C ILE A 463 18.38 18.76 6.60
N GLY A 464 19.18 18.00 7.34
CA GLY A 464 20.64 18.15 7.36
C GLY A 464 21.28 17.99 5.99
N GLN A 465 22.46 18.59 5.79
CA GLN A 465 23.19 18.47 4.53
C GLN A 465 23.53 17.01 4.20
N GLY A 466 23.27 16.61 2.96
CA GLY A 466 23.45 15.24 2.48
C GLY A 466 22.34 14.28 2.88
N GLY A 467 21.29 14.78 3.56
CA GLY A 467 20.11 13.99 3.89
C GLY A 467 19.18 13.78 2.69
N THR A 468 18.21 12.90 2.85
CA THR A 468 17.20 12.60 1.83
C THR A 468 15.85 13.22 2.21
N ALA A 469 15.20 13.91 1.29
CA ALA A 469 13.84 14.39 1.49
C ALA A 469 12.93 13.87 0.36
N ILE A 470 11.79 13.31 0.76
CA ILE A 470 10.80 12.72 -0.15
C ILE A 470 9.46 13.39 0.10
N VAL A 471 8.85 13.87 -0.96
CA VAL A 471 7.54 14.53 -0.89
C VAL A 471 6.57 13.90 -1.88
N ILE A 472 5.30 13.80 -1.49
CA ILE A 472 4.22 13.49 -2.42
C ILE A 472 3.38 14.74 -2.61
N VAL A 473 3.23 15.16 -3.87
CA VAL A 473 2.56 16.41 -4.22
C VAL A 473 1.74 16.20 -5.50
N PRO A 474 0.78 17.07 -5.82
CA PRO A 474 0.14 17.08 -7.13
C PRO A 474 1.19 17.28 -8.24
N GLN A 475 1.01 16.62 -9.39
CA GLN A 475 1.88 16.79 -10.55
C GLN A 475 2.00 18.26 -10.98
N SER A 476 0.93 19.06 -10.79
CA SER A 476 0.95 20.50 -11.05
C SER A 476 2.04 21.26 -10.30
N SER A 477 2.45 20.80 -9.11
CA SER A 477 3.54 21.40 -8.32
C SER A 477 4.91 21.18 -8.98
N MET A 478 5.07 20.08 -9.72
CA MET A 478 6.31 19.77 -10.45
C MET A 478 6.34 20.44 -11.83
N THR A 479 5.18 20.77 -12.43
CA THR A 479 5.15 21.55 -13.68
C THR A 479 5.59 22.99 -13.48
N GLY A 480 5.24 23.63 -12.36
CA GLY A 480 5.67 25.00 -12.05
C GLY A 480 5.12 26.04 -13.03
N LYS A 481 3.80 26.14 -13.13
CA LYS A 481 3.12 27.02 -14.11
C LYS A 481 3.26 28.50 -13.83
N THR A 482 3.46 28.91 -12.59
CA THR A 482 3.56 30.30 -12.18
C THR A 482 5.03 30.72 -12.06
N LYS A 483 5.30 32.05 -12.20
CA LYS A 483 6.66 32.57 -11.99
C LYS A 483 7.15 32.35 -10.56
N GLU A 484 6.24 32.37 -9.60
CA GLU A 484 6.53 32.12 -8.21
C GLU A 484 6.99 30.68 -7.99
N GLU A 485 6.29 29.70 -8.58
CA GLU A 485 6.68 28.29 -8.52
C GLU A 485 8.01 28.03 -9.22
N GLN A 486 8.24 28.64 -10.40
CA GLN A 486 9.51 28.55 -11.12
C GLN A 486 10.68 29.13 -10.29
N ALA A 487 10.48 30.26 -9.61
CA ALA A 487 11.48 30.84 -8.75
C ALA A 487 11.83 29.91 -7.55
N VAL A 488 10.83 29.21 -6.99
CA VAL A 488 11.07 28.21 -5.95
C VAL A 488 11.87 27.02 -6.49
N LYS A 489 11.53 26.51 -7.69
CA LYS A 489 12.29 25.42 -8.34
C LYS A 489 13.75 25.83 -8.59
N GLU A 490 13.98 27.05 -9.05
CA GLU A 490 15.34 27.59 -9.21
C GLU A 490 16.10 27.66 -7.89
N ASN A 491 15.45 28.10 -6.80
CA ASN A 491 16.05 28.14 -5.47
C ASN A 491 16.36 26.72 -4.95
N ILE A 492 15.47 25.75 -5.20
CA ILE A 492 15.70 24.35 -4.84
C ILE A 492 16.97 23.84 -5.54
N LEU A 493 17.10 23.98 -6.85
CA LEU A 493 18.28 23.49 -7.58
C LEU A 493 19.58 24.21 -7.19
N LYS A 494 19.51 25.48 -6.75
CA LYS A 494 20.69 26.21 -6.25
C LYS A 494 21.22 25.66 -4.92
N LYS A 495 20.40 24.98 -4.13
CA LYS A 495 20.75 24.57 -2.75
C LYS A 495 20.66 23.05 -2.54
N HIS A 496 19.86 22.36 -3.31
CA HIS A 496 19.52 20.96 -3.14
C HIS A 496 19.59 20.24 -4.49
N THR A 497 19.73 18.93 -4.46
CA THR A 497 19.79 18.09 -5.67
C THR A 497 18.47 17.36 -5.85
N LEU A 498 17.84 17.49 -7.01
CA LEU A 498 16.74 16.62 -7.42
C LEU A 498 17.32 15.27 -7.87
N GLU A 499 16.87 14.18 -7.26
CA GLU A 499 17.31 12.81 -7.58
C GLU A 499 16.37 12.14 -8.58
N GLY A 500 15.06 12.37 -8.41
CA GLY A 500 14.06 11.86 -9.33
C GLY A 500 12.65 12.26 -9.00
N VAL A 501 11.76 12.07 -9.99
CA VAL A 501 10.32 12.26 -9.85
C VAL A 501 9.60 11.03 -10.39
N ILE A 502 8.65 10.51 -9.59
CA ILE A 502 7.89 9.30 -9.88
C ILE A 502 6.42 9.69 -10.02
N THR A 503 5.87 9.59 -11.22
CA THR A 503 4.43 9.80 -11.49
C THR A 503 3.65 8.61 -10.97
N LEU A 504 2.63 8.83 -10.15
CA LEU A 504 1.86 7.79 -9.51
C LEU A 504 0.49 7.55 -10.17
N ASN A 505 -0.13 6.43 -9.82
CA ASN A 505 -1.52 6.10 -10.17
C ASN A 505 -2.45 7.27 -9.78
N LYS A 506 -3.27 7.71 -10.73
CA LYS A 506 -4.27 8.79 -10.51
C LYS A 506 -5.27 8.49 -9.39
N ASN A 507 -5.45 7.21 -9.05
CA ASN A 507 -6.35 6.76 -7.99
C ASN A 507 -5.63 6.57 -6.64
N THR A 508 -4.34 6.90 -6.52
CA THR A 508 -3.59 6.80 -5.26
C THR A 508 -4.35 7.47 -4.11
N PHE A 509 -4.93 8.64 -4.36
CA PHE A 509 -5.84 9.31 -3.44
C PHE A 509 -7.29 9.17 -3.95
N TYR A 510 -7.84 7.97 -3.79
CA TYR A 510 -9.18 7.65 -4.28
C TYR A 510 -10.22 8.65 -3.74
N GLY A 511 -11.05 9.18 -4.64
CA GLY A 511 -12.10 10.15 -4.30
C GLY A 511 -11.64 11.62 -4.21
N VAL A 512 -10.33 11.92 -4.28
CA VAL A 512 -9.82 13.31 -4.17
C VAL A 512 -9.62 13.98 -5.53
N GLY A 513 -9.48 13.20 -6.61
CA GLY A 513 -9.34 13.71 -7.99
C GLY A 513 -8.00 14.41 -8.27
N THR A 514 -6.95 14.10 -7.51
CA THR A 514 -5.60 14.65 -7.66
C THR A 514 -4.68 13.62 -8.32
N ASN A 515 -3.92 14.02 -9.33
CA ASN A 515 -2.86 13.21 -9.93
C ASN A 515 -1.56 13.44 -9.15
N PRO A 516 -1.11 12.52 -8.30
CA PRO A 516 0.07 12.72 -7.46
C PRO A 516 1.36 12.30 -8.17
N CYS A 517 2.48 12.85 -7.67
CA CYS A 517 3.81 12.35 -7.94
C CYS A 517 4.66 12.41 -6.66
N ILE A 518 5.69 11.56 -6.61
CA ILE A 518 6.72 11.59 -5.57
C ILE A 518 7.94 12.29 -6.14
N ALA A 519 8.52 13.24 -5.40
CA ALA A 519 9.80 13.84 -5.73
C ALA A 519 10.81 13.55 -4.61
N VAL A 520 12.02 13.16 -5.00
CA VAL A 520 13.12 12.78 -4.09
C VAL A 520 14.29 13.72 -4.28
N PHE A 521 14.82 14.22 -3.16
CA PHE A 521 15.90 15.20 -3.14
C PHE A 521 17.02 14.79 -2.20
N THR A 522 18.26 15.17 -2.55
CA THR A 522 19.39 15.26 -1.61
C THR A 522 19.51 16.70 -1.12
N THR A 523 19.51 16.90 0.19
CA THR A 523 19.44 18.22 0.81
C THR A 523 20.82 18.87 1.00
N GLY A 524 20.88 20.21 0.92
CA GLY A 524 22.08 20.99 1.22
C GLY A 524 23.25 20.80 0.25
N ILE A 525 23.04 20.19 -0.90
CA ILE A 525 24.00 20.00 -2.00
C ILE A 525 23.37 20.57 -3.27
N ALA A 526 23.97 21.62 -3.83
CA ALA A 526 23.48 22.24 -5.05
C ALA A 526 23.43 21.23 -6.21
N HIS A 527 22.39 21.30 -7.03
CA HIS A 527 22.23 20.44 -8.20
C HIS A 527 23.33 20.70 -9.23
N ASP A 528 24.04 19.65 -9.62
CA ASP A 528 25.03 19.74 -10.72
C ASP A 528 24.26 19.71 -12.05
N LYS A 529 24.52 20.70 -12.91
CA LYS A 529 23.87 20.82 -14.23
C LYS A 529 24.06 19.61 -15.14
N ASN A 530 25.13 18.82 -14.92
CA ASN A 530 25.41 17.61 -15.69
C ASN A 530 24.85 16.34 -15.04
N LYS A 531 24.27 16.44 -13.84
CA LYS A 531 23.67 15.31 -13.16
C LYS A 531 22.36 14.94 -13.84
N THR A 532 22.21 13.66 -14.18
CA THR A 532 20.93 13.11 -14.64
C THR A 532 20.00 12.86 -13.48
N VAL A 533 18.73 13.09 -13.72
CA VAL A 533 17.60 12.89 -12.80
C VAL A 533 16.70 11.81 -13.39
N LYS A 534 16.14 10.95 -12.54
CA LYS A 534 15.22 9.90 -12.96
C LYS A 534 13.80 10.41 -13.00
N PHE A 535 13.17 10.31 -14.16
CA PHE A 535 11.74 10.57 -14.34
C PHE A 535 11.04 9.25 -14.64
N ILE A 536 10.22 8.79 -13.69
CA ILE A 536 9.63 7.43 -13.71
C ILE A 536 8.12 7.54 -13.87
N ASN A 537 7.56 6.75 -14.79
CA ASN A 537 6.13 6.53 -14.92
C ASN A 537 5.72 5.28 -14.14
N PHE A 538 5.12 5.46 -12.95
CA PHE A 538 4.60 4.41 -12.11
C PHE A 538 3.07 4.50 -11.97
N GLU A 539 2.37 4.98 -12.98
CA GLU A 539 0.90 5.06 -12.98
C GLU A 539 0.24 3.67 -12.93
N ASN A 540 0.91 2.68 -13.50
CA ASN A 540 0.50 1.29 -13.44
C ASN A 540 1.21 0.57 -12.28
N ASP A 541 0.86 0.92 -11.05
CA ASP A 541 1.47 0.42 -9.82
C ASP A 541 0.93 -0.94 -9.34
N GLY A 542 -0.07 -1.48 -10.04
CA GLY A 542 -0.71 -2.74 -9.66
C GLY A 542 -1.84 -2.57 -8.63
N PHE A 543 -2.30 -1.34 -8.38
CA PHE A 543 -3.50 -1.08 -7.60
C PHE A 543 -4.67 -0.73 -8.52
N GLU A 544 -5.85 -1.29 -8.24
CA GLU A 544 -7.05 -1.09 -9.03
C GLU A 544 -8.22 -0.66 -8.14
N VAL A 545 -9.13 0.15 -8.71
CA VAL A 545 -10.33 0.59 -7.99
C VAL A 545 -11.38 -0.51 -8.06
N GLN A 546 -11.74 -1.06 -6.91
CA GLN A 546 -12.90 -1.94 -6.76
C GLN A 546 -14.10 -1.17 -6.22
N LYS A 547 -15.25 -1.39 -6.85
CA LYS A 547 -16.51 -0.72 -6.46
C LYS A 547 -16.85 -1.03 -5.00
N HIS A 548 -17.11 0.01 -4.21
CA HIS A 548 -17.43 -0.03 -2.78
C HIS A 548 -16.29 -0.39 -1.82
N ILE A 549 -15.11 -0.75 -2.31
CA ILE A 549 -13.94 -1.09 -1.48
C ILE A 549 -12.86 0.00 -1.56
N GLY A 550 -12.74 0.66 -2.73
CA GLY A 550 -11.69 1.64 -2.99
C GLY A 550 -10.51 1.05 -3.76
N LEU A 551 -9.32 1.51 -3.46
CA LEU A 551 -8.08 1.07 -4.12
C LEU A 551 -7.59 -0.23 -3.50
N VAL A 552 -7.48 -1.29 -4.31
CA VAL A 552 -7.10 -2.65 -3.88
C VAL A 552 -5.82 -3.09 -4.56
N GLU A 553 -4.94 -3.71 -3.80
CA GLU A 553 -3.70 -4.31 -4.29
C GLU A 553 -4.01 -5.53 -5.17
N THR A 554 -3.48 -5.56 -6.40
CA THR A 554 -3.52 -6.73 -7.27
C THR A 554 -2.28 -7.60 -7.06
N VAL A 555 -2.31 -8.83 -7.56
CA VAL A 555 -1.18 -9.78 -7.45
C VAL A 555 0.11 -9.20 -8.06
N SER A 556 0.01 -8.34 -9.08
CA SER A 556 1.17 -7.75 -9.75
C SER A 556 1.79 -6.55 -9.01
N ALA A 557 1.15 -6.01 -7.97
CA ALA A 557 1.62 -4.79 -7.31
C ALA A 557 3.02 -4.95 -6.68
N LYS A 558 3.28 -6.11 -6.07
CA LYS A 558 4.59 -6.40 -5.43
C LYS A 558 5.72 -6.45 -6.46
N ASP A 559 5.49 -7.07 -7.60
CA ASP A 559 6.49 -7.19 -8.67
C ASP A 559 6.75 -5.83 -9.32
N LYS A 560 5.70 -5.05 -9.56
CA LYS A 560 5.81 -3.69 -10.09
C LYS A 560 6.56 -2.76 -9.13
N LYS A 561 6.28 -2.85 -7.83
CA LYS A 561 7.03 -2.11 -6.81
C LYS A 561 8.50 -2.54 -6.79
N GLN A 562 8.78 -3.84 -6.87
CA GLN A 562 10.16 -4.33 -6.93
C GLN A 562 10.88 -3.83 -8.18
N HIS A 563 10.22 -3.85 -9.33
CA HIS A 563 10.78 -3.29 -10.58
C HIS A 563 11.10 -1.80 -10.44
N LEU A 564 10.20 -1.01 -9.85
CA LEU A 564 10.45 0.41 -9.56
C LEU A 564 11.71 0.59 -8.70
N LEU A 565 11.85 -0.19 -7.62
CA LEU A 565 13.00 -0.11 -6.71
C LEU A 565 14.31 -0.54 -7.40
N ASP A 566 14.26 -1.56 -8.26
CA ASP A 566 15.44 -2.02 -9.01
C ASP A 566 15.93 -0.97 -10.02
N VAL A 567 15.00 -0.28 -10.69
CA VAL A 567 15.31 0.88 -11.54
C VAL A 567 15.81 2.05 -10.71
N TRP A 568 15.18 2.35 -9.58
CA TRP A 568 15.56 3.45 -8.70
C TRP A 568 17.00 3.30 -8.20
N PHE A 569 17.37 2.11 -7.76
CA PHE A 569 18.72 1.81 -7.25
C PHE A 569 19.74 1.37 -8.32
N ASN A 570 19.46 1.55 -9.61
CA ASN A 570 20.34 1.19 -10.73
C ASN A 570 20.71 -0.32 -10.76
N ARG A 571 19.86 -1.20 -10.30
CA ARG A 571 20.06 -2.65 -10.37
C ARG A 571 19.73 -3.19 -11.75
N ILE A 572 18.78 -2.56 -12.44
CA ILE A 572 18.37 -2.86 -13.82
C ILE A 572 18.23 -1.57 -14.62
N GLN A 573 18.34 -1.66 -15.92
CA GLN A 573 17.96 -0.60 -16.85
C GLN A 573 16.51 -0.80 -17.26
N ALA A 574 15.76 0.29 -17.37
CA ALA A 574 14.37 0.28 -17.82
C ALA A 574 14.24 0.91 -19.21
N GLU A 575 13.16 0.57 -19.90
CA GLU A 575 12.75 1.24 -21.13
C GLU A 575 12.38 2.70 -20.84
N THR A 576 12.57 3.58 -21.83
CA THR A 576 12.24 5.01 -21.70
C THR A 576 10.77 5.28 -21.41
N LYS A 577 9.89 4.36 -21.80
CA LYS A 577 8.47 4.38 -21.44
C LYS A 577 8.21 4.30 -19.92
N PHE A 578 9.12 3.65 -19.18
CA PHE A 578 9.06 3.54 -17.73
C PHE A 578 9.94 4.58 -17.04
N CYS A 579 11.20 4.76 -17.48
CA CYS A 579 12.15 5.68 -16.86
C CYS A 579 12.97 6.43 -17.92
N VAL A 580 12.97 7.77 -17.83
CA VAL A 580 13.87 8.63 -18.58
C VAL A 580 14.89 9.23 -17.62
N GLU A 581 16.17 9.13 -17.97
CA GLU A 581 17.28 9.76 -17.22
C GLU A 581 17.85 10.91 -18.03
N THR A 582 17.70 12.14 -17.55
CA THR A 582 18.19 13.35 -18.24
C THR A 582 18.53 14.45 -17.26
N THR A 583 19.22 15.47 -17.71
CA THR A 583 19.46 16.70 -16.94
C THR A 583 18.17 17.50 -16.79
N VAL A 584 18.11 18.38 -15.82
CA VAL A 584 16.93 19.17 -15.48
C VAL A 584 17.27 20.64 -15.33
N GLU A 585 16.35 21.50 -15.79
CA GLU A 585 16.36 22.95 -15.55
C GLU A 585 15.15 23.37 -14.69
N ALA A 586 15.19 24.57 -14.15
CA ALA A 586 14.13 25.04 -13.26
C ALA A 586 12.80 25.33 -13.98
N ASP A 587 12.86 25.69 -15.25
CA ASP A 587 11.70 25.97 -16.10
C ASP A 587 11.14 24.74 -16.82
N ASP A 588 11.80 23.58 -16.74
CA ASP A 588 11.26 22.31 -17.21
C ASP A 588 10.05 21.88 -16.38
N GLU A 589 9.17 21.08 -16.97
CA GLU A 589 8.17 20.32 -16.20
C GLU A 589 8.84 19.06 -15.62
N TRP A 590 9.01 18.99 -14.30
CA TRP A 590 9.71 17.85 -13.64
C TRP A 590 8.81 16.61 -13.57
N LEU A 591 8.43 16.09 -14.75
CA LEU A 591 7.56 14.91 -14.90
C LEU A 591 8.06 14.03 -16.05
N HIS A 592 7.84 12.72 -15.92
CA HIS A 592 8.21 11.75 -16.97
C HIS A 592 7.61 12.14 -18.35
N SER A 593 6.35 12.58 -18.39
CA SER A 593 5.64 12.94 -19.62
C SER A 593 6.28 14.11 -20.38
N PHE A 594 7.07 14.97 -19.72
CA PHE A 594 7.77 16.09 -20.36
C PHE A 594 9.02 15.61 -21.12
N TYR A 595 9.72 14.61 -20.57
CA TYR A 595 10.98 14.12 -21.14
C TYR A 595 10.82 12.86 -22.00
N TYR A 596 9.71 12.14 -21.85
CA TYR A 596 9.43 10.94 -22.63
C TYR A 596 8.98 11.32 -24.04
N PHE A 597 9.76 10.93 -25.02
CA PHE A 597 9.39 11.03 -26.43
C PHE A 597 8.90 9.67 -26.91
N ASN A 598 7.61 9.61 -27.27
CA ASN A 598 7.00 8.44 -27.89
C ASN A 598 7.15 8.54 -29.41
N ASP A 599 8.00 7.71 -29.99
CA ASP A 599 8.23 7.57 -31.43
C ASP A 599 7.42 6.41 -32.06
N GLU A 600 6.60 5.73 -31.25
CA GLU A 600 5.66 4.73 -31.76
C GLU A 600 4.60 5.41 -32.64
N ILE A 601 4.50 5.01 -33.89
CA ILE A 601 3.44 5.47 -34.78
C ILE A 601 2.16 4.74 -34.39
N PRO A 602 1.10 5.47 -33.97
CA PRO A 602 -0.17 4.83 -33.61
C PRO A 602 -0.73 4.01 -34.77
N SER A 603 -1.31 2.88 -34.45
CA SER A 603 -2.00 2.04 -35.44
C SER A 603 -3.31 2.68 -35.92
N GLU A 604 -3.82 2.26 -37.05
CA GLU A 604 -5.14 2.70 -37.55
C GLU A 604 -6.25 2.50 -36.50
N ALA A 605 -6.18 1.39 -35.76
CA ALA A 605 -7.12 1.10 -34.67
C ALA A 605 -7.00 2.09 -33.49
N ASP A 606 -5.80 2.59 -33.19
CA ASP A 606 -5.61 3.61 -32.15
C ASP A 606 -6.22 4.96 -32.58
N PHE A 607 -6.10 5.31 -33.85
CA PHE A 607 -6.76 6.51 -34.40
C PHE A 607 -8.27 6.36 -34.37
N GLU A 608 -8.83 5.22 -34.83
CA GLU A 608 -10.26 4.94 -34.78
C GLU A 608 -10.80 5.01 -33.36
N LYS A 609 -10.10 4.43 -32.39
CA LYS A 609 -10.46 4.48 -30.98
C LYS A 609 -10.45 5.91 -30.46
N THR A 610 -9.41 6.68 -30.75
CA THR A 610 -9.29 8.09 -30.32
C THR A 610 -10.46 8.94 -30.86
N VAL A 611 -10.82 8.74 -32.13
CA VAL A 611 -11.98 9.43 -32.75
C VAL A 611 -13.28 9.00 -32.08
N ALA A 612 -13.47 7.69 -31.82
CA ALA A 612 -14.67 7.18 -31.16
C ALA A 612 -14.79 7.70 -29.71
N ASP A 613 -13.70 7.75 -28.97
CA ASP A 613 -13.65 8.28 -27.60
C ASP A 613 -13.97 9.79 -27.59
N TYR A 614 -13.42 10.55 -28.55
CA TYR A 614 -13.71 11.97 -28.70
C TYR A 614 -15.19 12.23 -29.06
N LEU A 615 -15.73 11.50 -30.01
CA LEU A 615 -17.14 11.62 -30.40
C LEU A 615 -18.07 11.26 -29.23
N THR A 616 -17.71 10.22 -28.47
CA THR A 616 -18.44 9.82 -27.26
C THR A 616 -18.41 10.94 -26.22
N PHE A 617 -17.25 11.56 -26.00
CA PHE A 617 -17.11 12.71 -25.12
C PHE A 617 -17.96 13.88 -25.58
N GLU A 618 -17.90 14.26 -26.87
CA GLU A 618 -18.67 15.35 -27.48
C GLU A 618 -20.17 15.11 -27.30
N VAL A 619 -20.67 13.91 -27.64
CA VAL A 619 -22.08 13.54 -27.47
C VAL A 619 -22.49 13.62 -26.00
N ASN A 620 -21.68 13.12 -25.07
CA ASN A 620 -21.95 13.19 -23.64
C ASN A 620 -22.05 14.66 -23.17
N MET A 621 -21.15 15.52 -23.61
CA MET A 621 -21.15 16.93 -23.24
C MET A 621 -22.38 17.67 -23.81
N ILE A 622 -22.77 17.38 -25.03
CA ILE A 622 -23.97 17.96 -25.68
C ILE A 622 -25.23 17.51 -24.92
N THR A 623 -25.36 16.21 -24.62
CA THR A 623 -26.53 15.67 -23.91
C THR A 623 -26.65 16.20 -22.46
N HIS A 624 -25.53 16.65 -21.85
CA HIS A 624 -25.54 17.31 -20.56
C HIS A 624 -25.58 18.84 -20.62
N GLY A 625 -26.02 19.42 -21.74
CA GLY A 625 -26.22 20.85 -21.89
C GLY A 625 -24.94 21.69 -22.06
N ARG A 626 -23.80 21.05 -22.38
CA ARG A 626 -22.50 21.71 -22.59
C ARG A 626 -22.08 21.78 -24.06
N GLY A 627 -23.04 21.73 -25.00
CA GLY A 627 -22.79 21.78 -26.43
C GLY A 627 -22.12 23.09 -26.89
N TYR A 628 -22.25 24.16 -26.12
CA TYR A 628 -21.61 25.45 -26.41
C TYR A 628 -20.07 25.36 -26.45
N LEU A 629 -19.47 24.36 -25.84
CA LEU A 629 -18.01 24.13 -25.86
C LEU A 629 -17.52 23.70 -27.25
N PHE A 630 -18.42 23.21 -28.11
CA PHE A 630 -18.12 22.73 -29.48
C PHE A 630 -18.70 23.64 -30.56
N GLY A 631 -19.01 24.89 -30.22
CA GLY A 631 -19.60 25.84 -31.17
C GLY A 631 -21.07 25.59 -31.50
N LEU A 632 -21.73 24.69 -30.78
CA LEU A 632 -23.18 24.47 -30.85
C LEU A 632 -23.91 25.39 -29.85
N GLY A 633 -23.51 26.64 -29.79
CA GLY A 633 -24.23 27.68 -29.06
C GLY A 633 -25.38 28.17 -29.87
N GLU A 634 -26.55 28.38 -29.24
CA GLU A 634 -27.69 29.03 -29.85
C GLU A 634 -27.24 30.34 -30.49
N GLU A 635 -27.46 30.47 -31.79
CA GLU A 635 -27.68 31.79 -32.42
C GLU A 635 -28.94 32.34 -31.74
N ASN A 636 -28.79 33.03 -30.64
CA ASN A 636 -29.88 33.76 -30.02
C ASN A 636 -29.69 35.23 -30.24
N GLU A 637 -30.71 35.76 -30.86
CA GLU A 637 -31.13 37.10 -31.16
C GLU A 637 -30.63 38.22 -30.25
#